data_956132e0a34c660eb22ad429cac1fdf1
#
_entry.id   956132e0a34c660eb22ad429cac1fdf1
#
_cell.length_a   1.000
_cell.length_b   1.000
_cell.length_c   1.000
_cell.angle_alpha   90.00
_cell.angle_beta   90.00
_cell.angle_gamma   90.00
#
_symmetry.space_group_name_H-M   'P 1'
#
loop_
_entity.id
_entity.type
_entity.pdbx_description
1 polymer ?
#
loop_
_entity_poly.entity_id
_entity_poly.type
_entity_poly.pdbx_seq_one_letter_code
_entity_poly.pdbx_strand_id
1 'polypeptide(L)'
;MIRQLKEENNLLTKENLSLQHRLNDATGHLRSEMIELHSADTSEVLRLSVTDIVLVKSADNYVEIFFRSNDALKKKLIRNTLKNIEDLLVTYPLFVRCHRTCIISMEYVERFQFKINDSYLTLKDLTERIPVSRQYVVRLREAMEAHKG
;
A
#
# COMPACT_ATOMS: atom_id res chain seq x y z
N MET A 1 21.75 -0.57 -1.23
CA MET A 1 22.43 -0.52 -0.64
C MET A 1 23.03 -0.78 -0.12
N ILE A 2 22.39 -0.64 -0.38
CA ILE A 2 23.13 -0.67 0.07
C ILE A 2 23.29 -0.80 0.76
N ARG A 3 22.76 -0.66 0.78
CA ARG A 3 23.17 -0.64 1.42
C ARG A 3 23.45 -0.66 2.01
N GLN A 4 22.92 -0.26 1.96
CA GLN A 4 23.49 -0.22 2.39
C GLN A 4 23.66 -0.48 2.71
N LEU A 5 22.88 -0.52 2.32
CA LEU A 5 23.45 -0.72 2.40
C LEU A 5 23.74 -1.28 2.83
N LYS A 6 23.27 -1.43 2.79
CA LYS A 6 23.80 -1.80 2.97
C LYS A 6 24.20 -1.94 3.36
N GLU A 7 23.40 -1.36 3.40
CA GLU A 7 24.04 -1.34 3.61
C GLU A 7 24.22 -1.30 3.60
N GLU A 8 23.55 -1.12 3.29
CA GLU A 8 24.04 -0.99 3.21
C GLU A 8 24.16 -1.31 3.16
N ASN A 9 23.60 -1.18 2.78
CA ASN A 9 24.17 -1.44 2.67
C ASN A 9 24.33 -1.75 2.77
N ASN A 10 23.75 -1.38 2.70
CA ASN A 10 24.30 -1.50 2.78
C ASN A 10 24.49 -1.38 2.66
N LEU A 11 23.94 -0.82 2.50
CA LEU A 11 24.43 -0.50 2.36
C LEU A 11 24.42 -0.46 1.92
N LEU A 12 23.80 -0.33 1.57
CA LEU A 12 24.13 -0.23 1.23
C LEU A 12 24.07 -0.51 0.92
N THR A 13 23.83 -0.37 0.60
CA THR A 13 24.12 -0.48 0.56
C THR A 13 24.14 -0.51 0.52
N LYS A 14 24.13 -0.05 0.18
CA LYS A 14 24.43 0.06 0.37
C LYS A 14 24.48 0.47 0.26
N GLU A 15 24.13 0.90 -0.13
CA GLU A 15 24.27 1.59 -0.07
C GLU A 15 24.34 1.65 -0.82
N ASN A 16 24.12 1.49 -1.42
CA ASN A 16 24.19 1.61 -1.86
C ASN A 16 23.96 1.27 -2.57
N LEU A 17 23.75 1.45 -3.35
CA LEU A 17 23.40 1.53 -3.47
C LEU A 17 23.18 1.99 -3.80
N SER A 18 23.08 2.68 -4.05
CA SER A 18 22.84 3.24 -4.05
C SER A 18 22.57 3.90 -4.28
N LEU A 19 22.14 4.42 -5.06
CA LEU A 19 21.48 5.18 -5.29
C LEU A 19 21.00 5.34 -6.47
N GLN A 20 21.29 5.06 -7.38
CA GLN A 20 20.91 5.02 -8.41
C GLN A 20 19.79 4.86 -8.95
N HIS A 21 19.89 5.36 -9.69
CA HIS A 21 18.68 4.99 -9.61
C HIS A 21 18.13 5.32 -8.29
N ARG A 22 18.20 6.51 -7.86
CA ARG A 22 17.77 6.82 -6.53
C ARG A 22 16.29 6.61 -6.31
N LEU A 23 15.42 6.99 -7.26
CA LEU A 23 14.01 6.68 -7.16
C LEU A 23 13.74 5.21 -7.31
N ASN A 24 14.44 4.59 -8.24
CA ASN A 24 14.35 3.15 -8.40
C ASN A 24 14.88 2.44 -7.18
N ASP A 25 15.92 3.00 -6.58
CA ASP A 25 16.46 2.45 -5.36
C ASP A 25 15.46 2.52 -4.24
N ALA A 26 14.74 3.63 -4.14
CA ALA A 26 13.72 3.75 -3.11
C ALA A 26 12.62 2.72 -3.29
N THR A 27 12.17 2.51 -4.54
CA THR A 27 11.17 1.49 -4.82
C THR A 27 11.71 0.09 -4.55
N GLY A 28 12.95 -0.15 -4.96
CA GLY A 28 13.58 -1.44 -4.71
C GLY A 28 13.75 -1.71 -3.24
N HIS A 29 14.07 -0.67 -2.47
CA HIS A 29 14.17 -0.80 -1.03
C HIS A 29 12.83 -1.21 -0.42
N LEU A 30 11.73 -0.56 -0.84
CA LEU A 30 10.41 -0.92 -0.36
C LEU A 30 10.05 -2.36 -0.72
N ARG A 31 10.46 -2.84 -1.89
CA ARG A 31 10.17 -4.21 -2.29
C ARG A 31 10.77 -5.23 -1.36
N SER A 32 11.89 -4.90 -0.72
CA SER A 32 12.54 -5.82 0.20
C SER A 32 11.96 -5.73 1.60
N GLU A 33 11.11 -4.73 1.86
CA GLU A 33 10.51 -4.57 3.18
C GLU A 33 9.30 -5.48 3.36
N MET A 34 9.32 -6.21 4.46
CA MET A 34 8.20 -7.09 4.80
C MET A 34 7.43 -6.48 5.95
N ILE A 35 6.13 -6.69 5.93
CA ILE A 35 5.27 -6.23 7.00
C ILE A 35 4.46 -7.41 7.50
N GLU A 36 4.15 -7.42 8.79
CA GLU A 36 3.34 -8.46 9.40
C GLU A 36 2.03 -7.87 9.87
N LEU A 37 0.94 -8.49 9.42
CA LEU A 37 -0.40 -8.07 9.78
C LEU A 37 -0.98 -9.13 10.69
N HIS A 38 -1.23 -8.75 11.94
CA HIS A 38 -1.63 -9.70 12.97
C HIS A 38 -3.14 -9.71 13.16
N SER A 39 -3.68 -10.91 13.37
CA SER A 39 -5.07 -11.05 13.76
C SER A 39 -5.21 -10.68 15.24
N ALA A 40 -6.30 -9.98 15.57
CA ALA A 40 -6.53 -9.54 16.94
C ALA A 40 -6.96 -10.68 17.87
N ASP A 41 -7.51 -11.76 17.32
CA ASP A 41 -8.12 -12.81 18.13
C ASP A 41 -7.43 -14.16 18.00
N THR A 42 -6.42 -14.28 17.16
CA THR A 42 -5.70 -15.54 16.98
C THR A 42 -4.22 -15.25 16.84
N SER A 43 -3.42 -16.31 16.75
CA SER A 43 -1.99 -16.15 16.50
C SER A 43 -1.66 -16.03 15.02
N GLU A 44 -2.68 -15.90 14.18
CA GLU A 44 -2.48 -15.81 12.75
C GLU A 44 -1.76 -14.53 12.35
N VAL A 45 -0.78 -14.66 11.48
CA VAL A 45 0.01 -13.53 10.97
C VAL A 45 0.09 -13.64 9.46
N LEU A 46 -0.20 -12.54 8.78
CA LEU A 46 -0.03 -12.46 7.33
C LEU A 46 1.22 -11.63 7.07
N ARG A 47 2.23 -12.25 6.49
CA ARG A 47 3.48 -11.59 6.19
C ARG A 47 3.56 -11.29 4.70
N LEU A 48 3.74 -10.02 4.35
CA LEU A 48 3.72 -9.57 2.97
C LEU A 48 4.83 -8.56 2.71
N SER A 49 5.30 -8.52 1.48
CA SER A 49 6.11 -7.41 1.04
C SER A 49 5.20 -6.18 0.93
N VAL A 50 5.71 -5.03 1.35
CA VAL A 50 4.95 -3.78 1.32
C VAL A 50 4.40 -3.50 -0.07
N THR A 51 5.20 -3.77 -1.10
CA THR A 51 4.78 -3.46 -2.48
C THR A 51 3.80 -4.48 -3.05
N ASP A 52 3.54 -5.57 -2.35
CA ASP A 52 2.53 -6.54 -2.80
C ASP A 52 1.14 -6.22 -2.30
N ILE A 53 1.01 -5.32 -1.34
CA ILE A 53 -0.29 -4.94 -0.79
C ILE A 53 -0.98 -3.98 -1.75
N VAL A 54 -2.18 -4.34 -2.19
CA VAL A 54 -2.93 -3.58 -3.18
C VAL A 54 -3.99 -2.70 -2.53
N LEU A 55 -4.74 -3.26 -1.60
CA LEU A 55 -5.93 -2.62 -1.06
C LEU A 55 -6.27 -3.25 0.28
N VAL A 56 -6.71 -2.43 1.23
CA VAL A 56 -7.23 -2.92 2.50
C VAL A 56 -8.62 -2.34 2.69
N LYS A 57 -9.60 -3.20 2.91
CA LYS A 57 -10.99 -2.79 3.11
C LYS A 57 -11.48 -3.26 4.46
N SER A 58 -12.28 -2.43 5.12
CA SER A 58 -12.93 -2.86 6.35
C SER A 58 -14.14 -3.74 6.01
N ALA A 59 -14.39 -4.75 6.84
CA ALA A 59 -15.49 -5.68 6.66
C ALA A 59 -15.96 -6.09 8.05
N ASP A 60 -16.81 -5.28 8.65
CA ASP A 60 -17.28 -5.45 10.04
C ASP A 60 -16.09 -5.45 11.00
N ASN A 61 -15.88 -6.55 11.71
CA ASN A 61 -14.78 -6.66 12.67
C ASN A 61 -13.51 -7.20 12.03
N TYR A 62 -13.50 -7.30 10.70
CA TYR A 62 -12.39 -7.84 9.94
C TYR A 62 -11.90 -6.80 8.95
N VAL A 63 -10.68 -7.00 8.46
CA VAL A 63 -10.18 -6.27 7.30
C VAL A 63 -9.88 -7.28 6.22
N GLU A 64 -10.19 -6.89 4.98
CA GLU A 64 -9.83 -7.69 3.80
C GLU A 64 -8.55 -7.11 3.23
N ILE A 65 -7.51 -7.93 3.17
CA ILE A 65 -6.23 -7.53 2.61
C ILE A 65 -6.14 -8.11 1.21
N PHE A 66 -6.06 -7.25 0.20
CA PHE A 66 -5.86 -7.68 -1.18
C PHE A 66 -4.38 -7.53 -1.50
N PHE A 67 -3.76 -8.58 -2.01
CA PHE A 67 -2.32 -8.58 -2.25
C PHE A 67 -1.96 -9.46 -3.44
N ARG A 68 -0.80 -9.17 -4.01
CA ARG A 68 -0.28 -9.96 -5.13
C ARG A 68 0.56 -11.10 -4.59
N SER A 69 0.38 -12.27 -5.19
CA SER A 69 1.17 -13.44 -4.83
C SER A 69 1.25 -14.33 -6.07
N ASN A 70 2.46 -14.62 -6.54
CA ASN A 70 2.68 -15.48 -7.71
C ASN A 70 1.90 -14.97 -8.93
N ASP A 71 1.97 -13.66 -9.17
CA ASP A 71 1.32 -12.99 -10.29
C ASP A 71 -0.20 -13.06 -10.26
N ALA A 72 -0.77 -13.35 -9.11
CA ALA A 72 -2.23 -13.39 -8.94
C ALA A 72 -2.64 -12.48 -7.79
N LEU A 73 -3.82 -11.91 -7.93
CA LEU A 73 -4.42 -11.11 -6.86
C LEU A 73 -5.12 -12.05 -5.89
N LYS A 74 -4.78 -11.95 -4.62
CA LYS A 74 -5.34 -12.79 -3.56
C LYS A 74 -5.94 -11.92 -2.47
N LYS A 75 -6.74 -12.53 -1.63
CA LYS A 75 -7.44 -11.83 -0.57
C LYS A 75 -7.39 -12.66 0.71
N LYS A 76 -7.20 -11.97 1.83
CA LYS A 76 -7.20 -12.61 3.14
C LYS A 76 -7.97 -11.76 4.13
N LEU A 77 -8.83 -12.40 4.92
CA LEU A 77 -9.55 -11.73 6.00
C LEU A 77 -8.78 -11.90 7.30
N ILE A 78 -8.61 -10.80 8.01
CA ILE A 78 -7.93 -10.80 9.30
C ILE A 78 -8.79 -10.02 10.28
N ARG A 79 -8.97 -10.54 11.49
CA ARG A 79 -9.72 -9.80 12.49
C ARG A 79 -8.88 -8.66 13.02
N ASN A 80 -9.24 -7.46 12.63
CA ASN A 80 -8.52 -6.25 12.99
C ASN A 80 -9.33 -5.06 12.51
N THR A 81 -8.87 -3.84 12.83
CA THR A 81 -9.54 -2.62 12.40
C THR A 81 -8.71 -1.95 11.32
N LEU A 82 -9.41 -1.19 10.48
CA LEU A 82 -8.75 -0.44 9.43
C LEU A 82 -7.79 0.59 10.03
N LYS A 83 -8.17 1.18 11.16
CA LYS A 83 -7.35 2.14 11.87
C LYS A 83 -6.00 1.54 12.28
N ASN A 84 -6.02 0.34 12.84
CA ASN A 84 -4.79 -0.32 13.25
C ASN A 84 -3.88 -0.61 12.05
N ILE A 85 -4.49 -1.04 10.94
CA ILE A 85 -3.73 -1.31 9.73
C ILE A 85 -3.16 0.00 9.16
N GLU A 86 -3.96 1.07 9.18
CA GLU A 86 -3.49 2.37 8.72
C GLU A 86 -2.26 2.83 9.52
N ASP A 87 -2.30 2.64 10.84
CA ASP A 87 -1.19 3.04 11.69
C ASP A 87 0.09 2.27 11.35
N LEU A 88 -0.04 1.02 10.95
CA LEU A 88 1.12 0.23 10.52
C LEU A 88 1.66 0.70 9.18
N LEU A 89 0.81 1.21 8.31
CA LEU A 89 1.19 1.60 6.95
C LEU A 89 1.56 3.08 6.84
N VAL A 90 1.41 3.85 7.93
CA VAL A 90 1.56 5.30 7.87
C VAL A 90 2.96 5.76 7.45
N THR A 91 3.98 4.95 7.72
CA THR A 91 5.35 5.29 7.35
C THR A 91 5.65 5.06 5.86
N TYR A 92 4.72 4.45 5.14
CA TYR A 92 4.90 4.17 3.72
C TYR A 92 4.01 5.11 2.91
N PRO A 93 4.56 6.15 2.27
CA PRO A 93 3.74 7.12 1.55
C PRO A 93 2.96 6.53 0.37
N LEU A 94 3.30 5.31 0.00
CA LEU A 94 2.59 4.56 -1.02
C LEU A 94 1.11 4.35 -0.68
N PHE A 95 0.77 4.26 0.60
CA PHE A 95 -0.57 3.95 1.04
C PHE A 95 -1.35 5.20 1.39
N VAL A 96 -2.55 5.31 0.86
CA VAL A 96 -3.41 6.49 1.04
C VAL A 96 -4.81 6.03 1.41
N ARG A 97 -5.36 6.66 2.44
CA ARG A 97 -6.75 6.46 2.80
C ARG A 97 -7.60 7.19 1.77
N CYS A 98 -8.52 6.48 1.12
CA CYS A 98 -9.38 7.10 0.11
C CYS A 98 -10.84 7.10 0.52
N HIS A 99 -11.16 6.36 1.56
CA HIS A 99 -12.53 6.25 2.06
C HIS A 99 -12.44 5.76 3.49
N ARG A 100 -13.48 6.02 4.30
CA ARG A 100 -13.45 5.54 5.68
C ARG A 100 -13.33 4.02 5.75
N THR A 101 -13.62 3.31 4.66
CA THR A 101 -13.56 1.85 4.63
C THR A 101 -12.41 1.31 3.79
N CYS A 102 -11.58 2.17 3.19
CA CYS A 102 -10.56 1.69 2.23
C CYS A 102 -9.24 2.43 2.35
N ILE A 103 -8.15 1.66 2.28
CA ILE A 103 -6.79 2.16 2.11
C ILE A 103 -6.26 1.54 0.83
N ILE A 104 -5.67 2.33 -0.04
CA ILE A 104 -5.15 1.83 -1.31
C ILE A 104 -3.65 2.04 -1.41
N SER A 105 -3.01 1.23 -2.25
CA SER A 105 -1.63 1.45 -2.64
C SER A 105 -1.62 2.24 -3.95
N MET A 106 -0.92 3.36 -3.97
CA MET A 106 -0.83 4.19 -5.17
C MET A 106 -0.18 3.47 -6.33
N GLU A 107 0.62 2.46 -6.04
CA GLU A 107 1.31 1.69 -7.08
C GLU A 107 0.33 0.98 -8.01
N TYR A 108 -0.85 0.65 -7.52
CA TYR A 108 -1.83 -0.14 -8.27
C TYR A 108 -2.99 0.67 -8.80
N VAL A 109 -3.01 1.99 -8.55
CA VAL A 109 -4.08 2.82 -9.08
C VAL A 109 -3.97 2.92 -10.58
N GLU A 110 -5.06 2.57 -11.26
CA GLU A 110 -5.12 2.61 -12.71
C GLU A 110 -5.77 3.90 -13.18
N ARG A 111 -6.85 4.29 -12.52
CA ARG A 111 -7.61 5.46 -12.88
C ARG A 111 -8.29 6.06 -11.67
N PHE A 112 -8.34 7.38 -11.60
CA PHE A 112 -9.10 8.10 -10.60
C PHE A 112 -10.14 8.94 -11.33
N GLN A 113 -11.41 8.67 -11.07
CA GLN A 113 -12.51 9.42 -11.66
C GLN A 113 -13.10 10.33 -10.59
N PHE A 114 -12.93 11.62 -10.76
CA PHE A 114 -13.46 12.62 -9.85
C PHE A 114 -14.79 13.13 -10.36
N LYS A 115 -15.85 12.97 -9.58
CA LYS A 115 -17.18 13.52 -9.86
C LYS A 115 -17.77 13.97 -8.54
N ILE A 116 -18.61 15.00 -8.60
CA ILE A 116 -19.31 15.45 -7.40
C ILE A 116 -20.21 14.28 -6.94
N ASN A 117 -20.03 13.85 -5.73
CA ASN A 117 -20.82 12.79 -5.08
C ASN A 117 -20.64 11.40 -5.67
N ASP A 118 -19.66 11.19 -6.55
CA ASP A 118 -19.47 9.88 -7.15
C ASP A 118 -18.03 9.70 -7.62
N SER A 119 -17.07 10.00 -6.75
CA SER A 119 -15.66 9.78 -7.07
C SER A 119 -15.27 8.35 -6.76
N TYR A 120 -14.44 7.78 -7.61
CA TYR A 120 -13.98 6.41 -7.41
C TYR A 120 -12.62 6.19 -8.07
N LEU A 121 -11.97 5.09 -7.66
CA LEU A 121 -10.72 4.64 -8.24
C LEU A 121 -10.92 3.28 -8.86
N THR A 122 -10.10 2.97 -9.87
CA THR A 122 -9.95 1.60 -10.33
C THR A 122 -8.52 1.17 -10.08
N LEU A 123 -8.35 -0.09 -9.73
CA LEU A 123 -7.05 -0.67 -9.44
C LEU A 123 -6.75 -1.79 -10.43
N LYS A 124 -5.47 -2.04 -10.66
CA LYS A 124 -5.05 -3.10 -11.58
C LYS A 124 -5.58 -4.45 -11.11
N ASP A 125 -6.11 -5.21 -12.06
CA ASP A 125 -6.59 -6.58 -11.85
C ASP A 125 -7.77 -6.69 -10.89
N LEU A 126 -8.42 -5.55 -10.59
CA LEU A 126 -9.60 -5.53 -9.75
C LEU A 126 -10.73 -4.87 -10.53
N THR A 127 -11.86 -5.58 -10.69
CA THR A 127 -12.98 -5.06 -11.45
C THR A 127 -13.85 -4.11 -10.66
N GLU A 128 -13.77 -4.20 -9.35
CA GLU A 128 -14.57 -3.39 -8.45
C GLU A 128 -14.07 -1.94 -8.42
N ARG A 129 -15.00 -0.98 -8.40
CA ARG A 129 -14.65 0.41 -8.20
C ARG A 129 -14.46 0.66 -6.71
N ILE A 130 -13.43 1.44 -6.38
CA ILE A 130 -13.14 1.76 -4.99
C ILE A 130 -13.66 3.17 -4.72
N PRO A 131 -14.56 3.34 -3.76
CA PRO A 131 -15.14 4.66 -3.49
C PRO A 131 -14.11 5.63 -2.90
N VAL A 132 -14.27 6.90 -3.23
CA VAL A 132 -13.43 7.97 -2.68
C VAL A 132 -14.34 8.96 -1.99
N SER A 133 -14.16 9.14 -0.68
CA SER A 133 -14.94 10.10 0.08
C SER A 133 -14.47 11.51 -0.21
N ARG A 134 -15.40 12.44 -0.17
CA ARG A 134 -15.12 13.84 -0.44
C ARG A 134 -13.94 14.37 0.38
N GLN A 135 -13.87 14.00 1.64
CA GLN A 135 -12.82 14.49 2.53
C GLN A 135 -11.43 13.98 2.17
N TYR A 136 -11.34 12.94 1.35
CA TYR A 136 -10.05 12.37 0.96
C TYR A 136 -9.61 12.76 -0.46
N VAL A 137 -10.44 13.49 -1.19
CA VAL A 137 -10.17 13.80 -2.60
C VAL A 137 -8.89 14.61 -2.76
N VAL A 138 -8.73 15.67 -1.95
CA VAL A 138 -7.54 16.54 -2.09
C VAL A 138 -6.27 15.77 -1.78
N ARG A 139 -6.30 15.00 -0.69
CA ARG A 139 -5.14 14.21 -0.28
C ARG A 139 -4.78 13.18 -1.36
N LEU A 140 -5.80 12.57 -1.94
CA LEU A 140 -5.58 11.57 -2.98
C LEU A 140 -4.97 12.19 -4.23
N ARG A 141 -5.46 13.37 -4.62
CA ARG A 141 -4.89 14.08 -5.76
C ARG A 141 -3.43 14.43 -5.53
N GLU A 142 -3.11 14.91 -4.34
CA GLU A 142 -1.73 15.23 -4.00
C GLU A 142 -0.85 14.00 -4.06
N ALA A 143 -1.34 12.87 -3.55
CA ALA A 143 -0.60 11.63 -3.58
C ALA A 143 -0.38 11.15 -5.01
N MET A 144 -1.39 11.29 -5.87
CA MET A 144 -1.26 10.89 -7.26
C MET A 144 -0.22 11.72 -7.99
N GLU A 145 -0.19 13.02 -7.73
CA GLU A 145 0.80 13.87 -8.37
C GLU A 145 2.21 13.57 -7.88
N ALA A 146 2.36 13.32 -6.60
CA ALA A 146 3.65 12.96 -6.05
C ALA A 146 4.13 11.62 -6.61
N HIS A 147 3.22 10.68 -6.80
CA HIS A 147 3.59 9.36 -7.30
C HIS A 147 3.98 9.41 -8.78
N LYS A 148 3.33 10.29 -9.54
CA LYS A 148 3.68 10.48 -10.95
C LYS A 148 5.06 11.05 -11.14
N GLY A 149 5.41 11.97 -10.27
CA GLY A 149 6.68 12.65 -10.34
C GLY A 149 7.80 11.78 -9.96
#